data_250c5972b9aaa4a7f21f4c4624da1b4b
#
_entry.id   250c5972b9aaa4a7f21f4c4624da1b4b
#
_cell.length_a   1.000
_cell.length_b   1.000
_cell.length_c   1.000
_cell.angle_alpha   90.00
_cell.angle_beta   90.00
_cell.angle_gamma   90.00
#
_symmetry.space_group_name_H-M   'P 1'
#
loop_
_entity.id
_entity.type
_entity.pdbx_description
1 polymer ?
#
loop_
_entity_poly.entity_id
_entity_poly.type
_entity_poly.pdbx_seq_one_letter_code
_entity_poly.pdbx_strand_id
1 'polypeptide(L)'
;MKADQSNSRHKQTNPLSNVSPYLKASKSIVTLGVSVCLAFALSACTKEASTDETQAATNNAPQTTQPAENIRIAAAANLSDVLPEIIEGYKADRNLPNQEIEVTFASSGKLYSQITSGAPYDVFLSANQSYPAQLAEEMFKGETNRTPFTYTQGQLSVYSATKPLKGLNQTTLTDLFKSDDKTKITIANPELAPYGESARAYLQSQDLYDSLTAQKRIIQAENIGQAFQYAHAGSVDYGFVAHSQVTAIKATPEQFYILPPESYPAILQDGMVITDVATAKDFADYLRSPEGQAYFSKAGYLAVK
;
A
#
# COMPACT_ATOMS: atom_id res chain seq x y z
N MET A 1 -52.02 -1.77 55.37
CA MET A 1 -51.19 -1.05 56.37
C MET A 1 -49.98 -0.53 55.63
N LYS A 2 -50.04 0.77 55.33
CA LYS A 2 -49.11 1.86 55.66
C LYS A 2 -47.65 1.49 55.40
N ALA A 3 -47.04 2.02 54.30
CA ALA A 3 -46.42 3.32 54.18
C ALA A 3 -45.10 3.42 54.96
N ASP A 4 -44.00 3.59 54.30
CA ASP A 4 -43.33 4.87 54.47
C ASP A 4 -42.27 5.15 53.35
N GLN A 5 -42.25 6.41 52.96
CA GLN A 5 -41.33 7.02 52.02
C GLN A 5 -40.07 7.49 52.78
N SER A 6 -38.93 7.42 52.19
CA SER A 6 -37.94 8.48 52.45
C SER A 6 -37.10 8.78 51.23
N ASN A 7 -37.32 9.94 50.79
CA ASN A 7 -36.68 10.78 49.79
C ASN A 7 -35.32 11.29 50.33
N SER A 8 -34.25 11.17 49.60
CA SER A 8 -33.12 12.06 49.83
C SER A 8 -32.44 12.42 48.52
N ARG A 9 -32.78 13.64 48.11
CA ARG A 9 -32.02 14.38 47.07
C ARG A 9 -30.65 14.73 47.65
N HIS A 10 -29.58 14.54 46.91
CA HIS A 10 -28.37 15.31 47.08
C HIS A 10 -27.94 15.90 45.75
N LYS A 11 -27.69 17.22 45.89
CA LYS A 11 -27.44 18.24 44.89
C LYS A 11 -26.13 18.05 44.13
N GLN A 12 -26.20 18.52 42.89
CA GLN A 12 -25.13 18.97 42.04
C GLN A 12 -24.04 19.79 42.77
N THR A 13 -22.81 19.60 42.34
CA THR A 13 -21.86 20.69 42.15
C THR A 13 -20.91 20.34 41.02
N ASN A 14 -21.00 21.10 39.91
CA ASN A 14 -19.93 21.31 38.96
C ASN A 14 -18.89 22.23 39.59
N PRO A 15 -17.63 22.12 39.22
CA PRO A 15 -16.87 23.31 38.90
C PRO A 15 -16.30 23.32 37.50
N LEU A 16 -16.69 24.35 36.79
CA LEU A 16 -16.03 24.90 35.61
C LEU A 16 -14.67 25.48 35.96
N SER A 17 -13.88 25.64 34.90
CA SER A 17 -12.76 26.53 34.71
C SER A 17 -11.37 26.03 35.00
N ASN A 18 -10.64 25.77 33.88
CA ASN A 18 -9.39 26.50 33.64
C ASN A 18 -9.00 26.38 32.16
N VAL A 19 -9.37 27.40 31.42
CA VAL A 19 -8.86 27.73 30.11
C VAL A 19 -7.67 28.68 30.34
N SER A 20 -6.50 28.34 29.86
CA SER A 20 -5.37 29.27 29.80
C SER A 20 -4.94 29.47 28.34
N PRO A 21 -4.88 30.71 27.87
CA PRO A 21 -4.54 31.05 26.49
C PRO A 21 -3.06 31.41 26.39
N TYR A 22 -2.38 30.82 25.44
CA TYR A 22 -1.12 31.38 24.94
C TYR A 22 -1.21 31.61 23.43
N LEU A 23 -1.79 32.76 23.09
CA LEU A 23 -1.47 33.45 21.83
C LEU A 23 -0.19 34.25 22.06
N LYS A 24 0.82 34.02 21.26
CA LYS A 24 1.85 35.02 20.96
C LYS A 24 2.05 35.13 19.48
N ALA A 25 1.44 36.14 18.91
CA ALA A 25 1.78 36.70 17.61
C ALA A 25 3.18 37.35 17.69
N SER A 26 4.00 37.16 16.69
CA SER A 26 5.16 37.99 16.41
C SER A 26 5.07 38.50 14.97
N LYS A 27 5.14 39.82 14.92
CA LYS A 27 4.98 40.66 13.74
C LYS A 27 6.25 40.73 12.92
N SER A 28 6.06 40.73 11.62
CA SER A 28 6.73 41.46 10.54
C SER A 28 8.03 42.22 10.84
N ILE A 29 9.03 41.98 10.00
CA ILE A 29 9.94 43.01 9.53
C ILE A 29 10.12 42.85 8.02
N VAL A 30 9.60 43.83 7.28
CA VAL A 30 9.87 44.11 5.87
C VAL A 30 11.18 44.89 5.83
N THR A 31 12.13 44.43 5.04
CA THR A 31 13.27 45.28 4.67
C THR A 31 13.39 45.31 3.15
N LEU A 32 13.15 46.51 2.68
CA LEU A 32 13.31 46.95 1.29
C LEU A 32 14.83 47.29 1.09
N GLY A 33 15.39 46.91 -0.05
CA GLY A 33 16.77 47.33 -0.42
C GLY A 33 17.03 46.96 -1.86
N VAL A 34 16.60 47.81 -2.76
CA VAL A 34 17.40 48.72 -3.63
C VAL A 34 18.31 48.00 -4.64
N SER A 35 17.88 48.17 -5.84
CA SER A 35 18.45 48.10 -7.20
C SER A 35 19.90 48.54 -7.32
N VAL A 36 20.73 47.83 -8.09
CA VAL A 36 21.79 48.41 -8.90
C VAL A 36 21.88 47.67 -10.23
N CYS A 37 21.52 48.38 -11.28
CA CYS A 37 21.84 48.05 -12.68
C CYS A 37 23.31 48.37 -12.97
N LEU A 38 23.99 47.48 -13.64
CA LEU A 38 25.16 47.88 -14.44
C LEU A 38 25.21 47.09 -15.74
N ALA A 39 25.00 47.80 -16.81
CA ALA A 39 25.22 47.37 -18.21
C ALA A 39 26.67 47.66 -18.63
N PHE A 40 27.26 46.80 -19.40
CA PHE A 40 28.35 47.06 -20.36
C PHE A 40 28.53 45.79 -21.21
N ALA A 41 28.51 45.79 -22.43
CA ALA A 41 28.87 46.51 -23.63
C ALA A 41 29.28 45.48 -24.66
N LEU A 42 28.77 45.63 -25.83
CA LEU A 42 29.10 44.91 -27.04
C LEU A 42 30.59 45.10 -27.45
N SER A 43 31.19 44.03 -27.97
CA SER A 43 32.28 44.19 -28.93
C SER A 43 32.10 43.20 -30.08
N ALA A 44 32.14 43.77 -31.25
CA ALA A 44 31.87 43.15 -32.53
C ALA A 44 33.15 42.59 -33.22
N CYS A 45 32.89 41.59 -34.05
CA CYS A 45 33.56 41.25 -35.31
C CYS A 45 35.08 41.23 -35.44
N THR A 46 35.59 40.07 -35.83
CA THR A 46 36.37 40.00 -37.09
C THR A 46 36.26 38.61 -37.73
N LYS A 47 36.12 38.65 -39.05
CA LYS A 47 35.97 37.55 -39.99
C LYS A 47 37.34 37.28 -40.59
N GLU A 48 37.78 35.99 -40.62
CA GLU A 48 38.62 35.54 -41.72
C GLU A 48 38.47 34.03 -41.95
N ALA A 49 38.59 33.68 -43.22
CA ALA A 49 38.15 32.43 -43.83
C ALA A 49 39.29 31.42 -44.03
N SER A 50 38.82 30.20 -44.32
CA SER A 50 39.47 29.07 -45.02
C SER A 50 40.29 28.11 -44.12
N THR A 51 39.99 26.83 -44.09
CA THR A 51 40.13 25.79 -45.11
C THR A 51 39.50 24.48 -44.68
N ASP A 52 39.03 23.76 -45.64
CA ASP A 52 38.50 22.41 -45.74
C ASP A 52 39.30 21.36 -44.95
N GLU A 53 38.61 20.61 -44.04
CA GLU A 53 38.95 19.21 -43.76
C GLU A 53 37.65 18.48 -43.32
N THR A 54 37.29 17.54 -44.16
CA THR A 54 36.17 16.60 -43.96
C THR A 54 36.47 15.65 -42.77
N GLN A 55 35.88 15.88 -41.63
CA GLN A 55 35.78 14.86 -40.58
C GLN A 55 34.32 14.53 -40.32
N ALA A 56 34.00 13.25 -40.54
CA ALA A 56 32.73 12.68 -40.23
C ALA A 56 32.43 12.84 -38.72
N ALA A 57 31.61 13.82 -38.37
CA ALA A 57 31.09 13.96 -37.02
C ALA A 57 30.02 12.90 -36.80
N THR A 58 30.34 11.87 -36.06
CA THR A 58 29.36 11.03 -35.35
C THR A 58 28.55 11.94 -34.44
N ASN A 59 27.30 12.19 -34.81
CA ASN A 59 26.33 12.89 -33.99
C ASN A 59 25.98 12.03 -32.76
N ASN A 60 26.82 12.05 -31.73
CA ASN A 60 26.43 11.77 -30.38
C ASN A 60 25.83 13.06 -29.81
N ALA A 61 24.57 13.32 -30.10
CA ALA A 61 23.79 14.28 -29.31
C ALA A 61 23.83 13.80 -27.85
N PRO A 62 24.19 14.67 -26.88
CA PRO A 62 23.98 14.31 -25.47
C PRO A 62 22.50 14.06 -25.31
N GLN A 63 22.12 12.84 -24.94
CA GLN A 63 20.81 12.60 -24.37
C GLN A 63 20.74 13.47 -23.11
N THR A 64 20.04 14.58 -23.20
CA THR A 64 19.59 15.32 -22.02
C THR A 64 18.67 14.38 -21.28
N THR A 65 19.21 13.60 -20.35
CA THR A 65 18.42 12.91 -19.33
C THR A 65 17.74 14.01 -18.52
N GLN A 66 16.44 14.25 -18.81
CA GLN A 66 15.62 15.04 -17.91
C GLN A 66 15.75 14.39 -16.53
N PRO A 67 15.89 15.18 -15.44
CA PRO A 67 15.85 14.62 -14.09
C PRO A 67 14.56 13.80 -13.96
N ALA A 68 14.69 12.58 -13.46
CA ALA A 68 13.50 11.77 -13.21
C ALA A 68 12.58 12.48 -12.21
N GLU A 69 11.30 12.59 -12.55
CA GLU A 69 10.31 13.26 -11.71
C GLU A 69 9.97 12.38 -10.51
N ASN A 70 9.85 12.98 -9.32
CA ASN A 70 9.40 12.29 -8.11
C ASN A 70 8.00 11.73 -8.32
N ILE A 71 7.74 10.53 -7.76
CA ILE A 71 6.44 9.87 -7.86
C ILE A 71 5.89 9.46 -6.50
N ARG A 72 4.56 9.44 -6.42
CA ARG A 72 3.82 8.97 -5.24
C ARG A 72 3.02 7.74 -5.59
N ILE A 73 3.21 6.70 -4.81
CA ILE A 73 2.58 5.40 -5.01
C ILE A 73 1.55 5.15 -3.91
N ALA A 74 0.31 4.91 -4.29
CA ALA A 74 -0.71 4.33 -3.42
C ALA A 74 -0.63 2.81 -3.52
N ALA A 75 -0.17 2.11 -2.50
CA ALA A 75 0.09 0.68 -2.52
C ALA A 75 -0.71 -0.10 -1.49
N ALA A 76 -1.29 -1.22 -1.88
CA ALA A 76 -1.96 -2.13 -0.97
C ALA A 76 -1.00 -2.65 0.11
N ALA A 77 -1.50 -2.75 1.34
CA ALA A 77 -0.68 -3.02 2.53
C ALA A 77 0.09 -4.35 2.52
N ASN A 78 -0.31 -5.31 1.69
CA ASN A 78 0.45 -6.56 1.48
C ASN A 78 1.80 -6.35 0.80
N LEU A 79 2.01 -5.18 0.16
CA LEU A 79 3.24 -4.83 -0.53
C LEU A 79 4.29 -4.19 0.38
N SER A 80 3.97 -3.92 1.66
CA SER A 80 4.82 -3.15 2.58
C SER A 80 6.24 -3.72 2.76
N ASP A 81 6.40 -5.01 2.61
CA ASP A 81 7.70 -5.68 2.77
C ASP A 81 8.47 -5.80 1.45
N VAL A 82 7.78 -6.01 0.32
CA VAL A 82 8.42 -6.28 -0.97
C VAL A 82 8.65 -5.00 -1.80
N LEU A 83 7.73 -4.03 -1.74
CA LEU A 83 7.79 -2.85 -2.59
C LEU A 83 9.03 -1.96 -2.33
N PRO A 84 9.49 -1.79 -1.07
CA PRO A 84 10.75 -1.09 -0.82
C PRO A 84 11.96 -1.75 -1.50
N GLU A 85 12.06 -3.09 -1.49
CA GLU A 85 13.12 -3.82 -2.17
C GLU A 85 13.05 -3.63 -3.70
N ILE A 86 11.83 -3.65 -4.26
CA ILE A 86 11.60 -3.39 -5.70
C ILE A 86 12.01 -1.97 -6.08
N ILE A 87 11.68 -0.98 -5.25
CA ILE A 87 12.04 0.43 -5.49
C ILE A 87 13.56 0.60 -5.50
N GLU A 88 14.27 0.00 -4.57
CA GLU A 88 15.74 0.08 -4.54
C GLU A 88 16.36 -0.64 -5.75
N GLY A 89 15.82 -1.80 -6.15
CA GLY A 89 16.22 -2.48 -7.39
C GLY A 89 15.97 -1.63 -8.64
N TYR A 90 14.79 -1.02 -8.75
CA TYR A 90 14.44 -0.10 -9.83
C TYR A 90 15.43 1.07 -9.92
N LYS A 91 15.73 1.73 -8.80
CA LYS A 91 16.69 2.83 -8.76
C LYS A 91 18.09 2.40 -9.21
N ALA A 92 18.52 1.21 -8.78
CA ALA A 92 19.82 0.67 -9.17
C ALA A 92 19.87 0.35 -10.67
N ASP A 93 18.88 -0.36 -11.20
CA ASP A 93 18.84 -0.80 -12.59
C ASP A 93 18.67 0.37 -13.58
N ARG A 94 18.02 1.45 -13.16
CA ARG A 94 17.83 2.69 -13.95
C ARG A 94 18.91 3.75 -13.70
N ASN A 95 19.88 3.48 -12.80
CA ASN A 95 20.90 4.45 -12.39
C ASN A 95 20.29 5.77 -11.88
N LEU A 96 19.29 5.68 -11.00
CA LEU A 96 18.51 6.78 -10.43
C LEU A 96 18.68 6.89 -8.90
N PRO A 97 19.91 7.01 -8.34
CA PRO A 97 20.15 6.91 -6.90
C PRO A 97 19.44 8.00 -6.08
N ASN A 98 19.13 9.14 -6.69
CA ASN A 98 18.50 10.28 -6.03
C ASN A 98 16.99 10.39 -6.34
N GLN A 99 16.40 9.38 -7.00
CA GLN A 99 14.97 9.37 -7.30
C GLN A 99 14.16 9.26 -6.01
N GLU A 100 13.28 10.22 -5.75
CA GLU A 100 12.33 10.14 -4.65
C GLU A 100 11.08 9.40 -5.10
N ILE A 101 10.74 8.34 -4.38
CA ILE A 101 9.52 7.54 -4.55
C ILE A 101 8.85 7.42 -3.20
N GLU A 102 7.76 8.16 -3.01
CA GLU A 102 6.96 8.11 -1.79
C GLU A 102 5.90 7.02 -1.90
N VAL A 103 5.72 6.22 -0.84
CA VAL A 103 4.71 5.15 -0.82
C VAL A 103 3.77 5.33 0.36
N THR A 104 2.47 5.27 0.07
CA THR A 104 1.41 5.20 1.10
C THR A 104 0.81 3.81 1.10
N PHE A 105 0.87 3.12 2.22
CA PHE A 105 0.30 1.78 2.39
C PHE A 105 -1.04 1.83 3.13
N ALA A 106 -2.09 1.24 2.53
CA ALA A 106 -3.40 1.08 3.17
C ALA A 106 -4.18 -0.09 2.53
N SER A 107 -5.44 -0.32 2.92
CA SER A 107 -6.32 -1.20 2.16
C SER A 107 -6.62 -0.62 0.78
N SER A 108 -6.79 -1.49 -0.23
CA SER A 108 -7.01 -1.05 -1.62
C SER A 108 -8.24 -0.15 -1.76
N GLY A 109 -9.34 -0.44 -1.05
CA GLY A 109 -10.55 0.37 -1.07
C GLY A 109 -10.36 1.76 -0.43
N LYS A 110 -9.54 1.86 0.63
CA LYS A 110 -9.20 3.16 1.22
C LYS A 110 -8.37 4.02 0.27
N LEU A 111 -7.39 3.42 -0.40
CA LEU A 111 -6.57 4.11 -1.41
C LEU A 111 -7.41 4.55 -2.60
N TYR A 112 -8.28 3.69 -3.11
CA TYR A 112 -9.25 4.03 -4.15
C TYR A 112 -10.09 5.25 -3.77
N SER A 113 -10.65 5.27 -2.54
CA SER A 113 -11.43 6.41 -2.04
C SER A 113 -10.60 7.70 -1.92
N GLN A 114 -9.32 7.60 -1.56
CA GLN A 114 -8.42 8.75 -1.52
C GLN A 114 -8.15 9.30 -2.94
N ILE A 115 -7.89 8.42 -3.91
CA ILE A 115 -7.63 8.79 -5.30
C ILE A 115 -8.86 9.47 -5.91
N THR A 116 -10.05 8.89 -5.74
CA THR A 116 -11.30 9.48 -6.25
C THR A 116 -11.68 10.79 -5.56
N SER A 117 -11.14 11.03 -4.34
CA SER A 117 -11.24 12.30 -3.62
C SER A 117 -10.14 13.31 -4.01
N GLY A 118 -9.29 13.01 -4.99
CA GLY A 118 -8.27 13.91 -5.51
C GLY A 118 -6.92 13.85 -4.80
N ALA A 119 -6.62 12.79 -4.05
CA ALA A 119 -5.28 12.61 -3.49
C ALA A 119 -4.25 12.45 -4.63
N PRO A 120 -3.08 13.14 -4.55
CA PRO A 120 -2.15 13.27 -5.67
C PRO A 120 -1.19 12.06 -5.76
N TYR A 121 -1.70 10.93 -6.19
CA TYR A 121 -0.89 9.74 -6.47
C TYR A 121 -0.63 9.59 -7.97
N ASP A 122 0.53 9.06 -8.31
CA ASP A 122 0.96 8.81 -9.70
C ASP A 122 0.74 7.37 -10.12
N VAL A 123 0.85 6.44 -9.17
CA VAL A 123 0.64 5.00 -9.38
C VAL A 123 -0.27 4.45 -8.30
N PHE A 124 -1.24 3.63 -8.69
CA PHE A 124 -2.07 2.85 -7.78
C PHE A 124 -1.74 1.36 -7.94
N LEU A 125 -1.37 0.69 -6.85
CA LEU A 125 -1.09 -0.75 -6.77
C LEU A 125 -2.12 -1.41 -5.84
N SER A 126 -3.17 -1.95 -6.41
CA SER A 126 -4.26 -2.61 -5.70
C SER A 126 -3.97 -4.09 -5.46
N ALA A 127 -4.53 -4.66 -4.40
CA ALA A 127 -4.52 -6.11 -4.15
C ALA A 127 -5.69 -6.85 -4.82
N ASN A 128 -6.44 -6.18 -5.72
CA ASN A 128 -7.43 -6.81 -6.60
C ASN A 128 -7.47 -6.08 -7.95
N GLN A 129 -8.25 -6.63 -8.88
CA GLN A 129 -8.46 -6.06 -10.21
C GLN A 129 -9.61 -5.04 -10.23
N SER A 130 -10.57 -5.15 -9.31
CA SER A 130 -11.82 -4.38 -9.36
C SER A 130 -11.62 -2.89 -9.11
N TYR A 131 -10.79 -2.48 -8.14
CA TYR A 131 -10.57 -1.07 -7.85
C TYR A 131 -9.85 -0.32 -8.98
N PRO A 132 -8.76 -0.82 -9.59
CA PRO A 132 -8.17 -0.18 -10.77
C PRO A 132 -9.14 -0.12 -11.96
N ALA A 133 -9.95 -1.16 -12.18
CA ALA A 133 -10.95 -1.16 -13.24
C ALA A 133 -12.06 -0.10 -13.01
N GLN A 134 -12.56 0.03 -11.78
CA GLN A 134 -13.51 1.07 -11.39
C GLN A 134 -12.90 2.47 -11.56
N LEU A 135 -11.65 2.65 -11.13
CA LEU A 135 -10.94 3.93 -11.27
C LEU A 135 -10.81 4.34 -12.73
N ALA A 136 -10.46 3.41 -13.62
CA ALA A 136 -10.38 3.65 -15.05
C ALA A 136 -11.73 4.07 -15.63
N GLU A 137 -12.82 3.41 -15.26
CA GLU A 137 -14.17 3.74 -15.75
C GLU A 137 -14.69 5.06 -15.18
N GLU A 138 -14.42 5.39 -13.93
CA GLU A 138 -14.98 6.56 -13.26
C GLU A 138 -14.19 7.85 -13.57
N MET A 139 -12.88 7.79 -13.60
CA MET A 139 -12.03 8.99 -13.72
C MET A 139 -11.40 9.16 -15.10
N PHE A 140 -11.21 8.07 -15.86
CA PHE A 140 -10.42 8.07 -17.10
C PHE A 140 -11.16 7.45 -18.28
N LYS A 141 -12.48 7.51 -18.25
CA LYS A 141 -13.33 6.94 -19.29
C LYS A 141 -12.97 7.46 -20.68
N GLY A 142 -12.59 6.54 -21.56
CA GLY A 142 -12.17 6.85 -22.94
C GLY A 142 -10.68 7.14 -23.10
N GLU A 143 -9.90 7.17 -22.04
CA GLU A 143 -8.44 7.30 -22.08
C GLU A 143 -7.79 5.91 -22.24
N THR A 144 -7.14 5.66 -23.37
CA THR A 144 -6.53 4.34 -23.66
C THR A 144 -5.17 4.14 -22.99
N ASN A 145 -4.54 5.21 -22.51
CA ASN A 145 -3.24 5.20 -21.85
C ASN A 145 -3.32 4.95 -20.33
N ARG A 146 -4.53 4.86 -19.77
CA ARG A 146 -4.79 4.63 -18.34
C ARG A 146 -5.49 3.30 -18.11
N THR A 147 -4.89 2.24 -18.66
CA THR A 147 -5.43 0.88 -18.56
C THR A 147 -4.81 0.17 -17.36
N PRO A 148 -5.62 -0.50 -16.51
CA PRO A 148 -5.11 -1.38 -15.48
C PRO A 148 -4.23 -2.49 -16.05
N PHE A 149 -3.23 -2.92 -15.26
CA PHE A 149 -2.34 -4.02 -15.62
C PHE A 149 -2.14 -4.94 -14.42
N THR A 150 -2.19 -6.24 -14.63
CA THR A 150 -1.89 -7.23 -13.58
C THR A 150 -0.38 -7.30 -13.38
N TYR A 151 0.06 -7.14 -12.12
CA TYR A 151 1.49 -7.18 -11.79
C TYR A 151 1.89 -8.39 -10.95
N THR A 152 0.98 -9.01 -10.19
CA THR A 152 1.26 -10.24 -9.41
C THR A 152 -0.02 -10.92 -8.95
N GLN A 153 0.12 -12.12 -8.33
CA GLN A 153 -0.96 -12.82 -7.65
C GLN A 153 -0.56 -13.12 -6.22
N GLY A 154 -1.38 -12.70 -5.26
CA GLY A 154 -1.16 -12.96 -3.84
C GLY A 154 -1.55 -14.37 -3.41
N GLN A 155 -0.99 -14.81 -2.28
CA GLN A 155 -1.37 -16.05 -1.61
C GLN A 155 -1.86 -15.75 -0.20
N LEU A 156 -2.91 -16.44 0.23
CA LEU A 156 -3.45 -16.35 1.59
C LEU A 156 -2.87 -17.45 2.47
N SER A 157 -2.45 -17.08 3.67
CA SER A 157 -1.95 -18.02 4.69
C SER A 157 -2.69 -17.79 6.02
N VAL A 158 -2.80 -18.85 6.80
CA VAL A 158 -3.09 -18.74 8.24
C VAL A 158 -1.76 -18.70 8.98
N TYR A 159 -1.59 -17.74 9.86
CA TYR A 159 -0.38 -17.53 10.64
C TYR A 159 -0.70 -17.47 12.14
N SER A 160 0.21 -17.98 12.95
CA SER A 160 0.19 -17.81 14.40
C SER A 160 1.59 -17.65 14.95
N ALA A 161 1.78 -16.67 15.83
CA ALA A 161 3.02 -16.52 16.60
C ALA A 161 3.10 -17.48 17.80
N THR A 162 1.96 -17.98 18.28
CA THR A 162 1.84 -18.67 19.59
C THR A 162 1.32 -20.09 19.52
N LYS A 163 0.66 -20.47 18.41
CA LYS A 163 0.03 -21.79 18.26
C LYS A 163 0.65 -22.54 17.08
N PRO A 164 1.00 -23.82 17.21
CA PRO A 164 1.58 -24.57 16.10
C PRO A 164 0.54 -24.86 15.01
N LEU A 165 0.98 -24.72 13.76
CA LEU A 165 0.18 -25.01 12.56
C LEU A 165 0.80 -26.15 11.71
N LYS A 166 1.88 -26.77 12.21
CA LYS A 166 2.55 -27.86 11.51
C LYS A 166 1.64 -29.08 11.33
N GLY A 167 1.64 -29.61 10.11
CA GLY A 167 0.91 -30.83 9.78
C GLY A 167 -0.59 -30.64 9.63
N LEU A 168 -1.10 -29.39 9.70
CA LEU A 168 -2.49 -29.12 9.40
C LEU A 168 -2.74 -29.26 7.89
N ASN A 169 -3.96 -29.64 7.58
CA ASN A 169 -4.57 -29.56 6.26
C ASN A 169 -5.87 -28.76 6.36
N GLN A 170 -6.57 -28.59 5.27
CA GLN A 170 -7.81 -27.80 5.26
C GLN A 170 -8.86 -28.33 6.24
N THR A 171 -9.05 -29.64 6.32
CA THR A 171 -10.02 -30.27 7.23
C THR A 171 -9.63 -30.04 8.69
N THR A 172 -8.40 -30.36 9.06
CA THR A 172 -7.91 -30.19 10.44
C THR A 172 -7.84 -28.74 10.89
N LEU A 173 -7.60 -27.78 9.96
CA LEU A 173 -7.68 -26.35 10.23
C LEU A 173 -9.14 -25.92 10.52
N THR A 174 -10.08 -26.44 9.73
CA THR A 174 -11.52 -26.20 9.94
C THR A 174 -11.99 -26.77 11.30
N ASP A 175 -11.56 -27.99 11.64
CA ASP A 175 -11.88 -28.62 12.92
C ASP A 175 -11.27 -27.83 14.11
N LEU A 176 -10.05 -27.30 13.95
CA LEU A 176 -9.40 -26.44 14.94
C LEU A 176 -10.25 -25.20 15.24
N PHE A 177 -10.80 -24.55 14.22
CA PHE A 177 -11.64 -23.37 14.41
C PHE A 177 -13.04 -23.70 14.98
N LYS A 178 -13.53 -24.92 14.76
CA LYS A 178 -14.80 -25.41 15.33
C LYS A 178 -14.68 -25.84 16.79
N SER A 179 -13.56 -26.46 17.16
CA SER A 179 -13.40 -27.15 18.45
C SER A 179 -13.12 -26.23 19.65
N ASP A 180 -12.55 -25.06 19.44
CA ASP A 180 -12.17 -24.12 20.50
C ASP A 180 -12.99 -22.82 20.40
N ASP A 181 -13.96 -22.65 21.29
CA ASP A 181 -14.86 -21.49 21.34
C ASP A 181 -14.19 -20.19 21.83
N LYS A 182 -12.97 -20.26 22.34
CA LYS A 182 -12.19 -19.11 22.83
C LYS A 182 -11.21 -18.57 21.80
N THR A 183 -10.86 -19.35 20.78
CA THR A 183 -9.92 -18.96 19.73
C THR A 183 -10.35 -17.68 19.04
N LYS A 184 -9.46 -16.69 19.01
CA LYS A 184 -9.62 -15.44 18.26
C LYS A 184 -8.86 -15.49 16.95
N ILE A 185 -9.51 -15.02 15.89
CA ILE A 185 -8.99 -15.02 14.53
C ILE A 185 -9.07 -13.60 14.01
N THR A 186 -8.00 -13.10 13.37
CA THR A 186 -8.06 -11.83 12.66
C THR A 186 -8.14 -12.04 11.15
N ILE A 187 -8.91 -11.17 10.50
CA ILE A 187 -8.94 -10.98 9.05
C ILE A 187 -8.85 -9.47 8.76
N ALA A 188 -8.37 -9.09 7.60
CA ALA A 188 -8.52 -7.71 7.14
C ALA A 188 -10.00 -7.39 6.86
N ASN A 189 -10.36 -6.10 6.85
CA ASN A 189 -11.74 -5.68 6.54
C ASN A 189 -12.17 -6.17 5.16
N PRO A 190 -13.16 -7.07 5.05
CA PRO A 190 -13.55 -7.65 3.76
C PRO A 190 -14.17 -6.65 2.78
N GLU A 191 -14.66 -5.50 3.28
CA GLU A 191 -15.29 -4.47 2.44
C GLU A 191 -14.25 -3.55 1.75
N LEU A 192 -13.03 -3.50 2.29
CA LEU A 192 -11.99 -2.57 1.83
C LEU A 192 -10.69 -3.25 1.42
N ALA A 193 -10.45 -4.47 1.91
CA ALA A 193 -9.19 -5.19 1.73
C ALA A 193 -9.41 -6.52 1.00
N PRO A 194 -8.86 -6.70 -0.21
CA PRO A 194 -9.05 -7.92 -1.00
C PRO A 194 -8.63 -9.22 -0.30
N TYR A 195 -7.56 -9.19 0.48
CA TYR A 195 -7.19 -10.34 1.31
C TYR A 195 -8.23 -10.66 2.39
N GLY A 196 -8.92 -9.64 2.91
CA GLY A 196 -10.05 -9.83 3.84
C GLY A 196 -11.26 -10.45 3.17
N GLU A 197 -11.57 -10.02 1.94
CA GLU A 197 -12.61 -10.61 1.10
C GLU A 197 -12.32 -12.09 0.82
N SER A 198 -11.07 -12.43 0.44
CA SER A 198 -10.66 -13.82 0.21
C SER A 198 -10.69 -14.66 1.50
N ALA A 199 -10.30 -14.09 2.66
CA ALA A 199 -10.42 -14.76 3.95
C ALA A 199 -11.88 -15.03 4.32
N ARG A 200 -12.77 -14.05 4.11
CA ARG A 200 -14.22 -14.23 4.30
C ARG A 200 -14.75 -15.34 3.40
N ALA A 201 -14.43 -15.32 2.11
CA ALA A 201 -14.88 -16.33 1.16
C ALA A 201 -14.39 -17.73 1.56
N TYR A 202 -13.13 -17.87 1.98
CA TYR A 202 -12.62 -19.13 2.52
C TYR A 202 -13.41 -19.59 3.75
N LEU A 203 -13.59 -18.72 4.74
CA LEU A 203 -14.33 -19.08 5.96
C LEU A 203 -15.80 -19.42 5.68
N GLN A 204 -16.43 -18.76 4.69
CA GLN A 204 -17.78 -19.09 4.22
C GLN A 204 -17.83 -20.47 3.56
N SER A 205 -16.85 -20.80 2.72
CA SER A 205 -16.77 -22.11 2.08
C SER A 205 -16.59 -23.28 3.06
N GLN A 206 -16.15 -22.99 4.30
CA GLN A 206 -15.98 -23.95 5.39
C GLN A 206 -17.14 -23.90 6.42
N ASP A 207 -18.21 -23.14 6.14
CA ASP A 207 -19.34 -22.90 7.07
C ASP A 207 -18.89 -22.32 8.43
N LEU A 208 -17.86 -21.49 8.42
CA LEU A 208 -17.25 -20.92 9.65
C LEU A 208 -17.57 -19.45 9.86
N TYR A 209 -17.69 -18.65 8.79
CA TYR A 209 -17.71 -17.18 8.90
C TYR A 209 -18.83 -16.67 9.82
N ASP A 210 -20.07 -17.13 9.60
CA ASP A 210 -21.24 -16.66 10.34
C ASP A 210 -21.19 -17.07 11.81
N SER A 211 -20.78 -18.31 12.09
CA SER A 211 -20.67 -18.82 13.46
C SER A 211 -19.57 -18.10 14.24
N LEU A 212 -18.39 -17.90 13.64
CA LEU A 212 -17.28 -17.17 14.26
C LEU A 212 -17.62 -15.70 14.49
N THR A 213 -18.36 -15.09 13.56
CA THR A 213 -18.86 -13.70 13.69
C THR A 213 -19.87 -13.58 14.82
N ALA A 214 -20.87 -14.45 14.88
CA ALA A 214 -21.87 -14.46 15.94
C ALA A 214 -21.26 -14.67 17.33
N GLN A 215 -20.20 -15.47 17.42
CA GLN A 215 -19.43 -15.71 18.64
C GLN A 215 -18.42 -14.59 18.94
N LYS A 216 -18.32 -13.55 18.12
CA LYS A 216 -17.34 -12.44 18.24
C LYS A 216 -15.88 -12.93 18.29
N ARG A 217 -15.60 -13.98 17.54
CA ARG A 217 -14.26 -14.59 17.42
C ARG A 217 -13.45 -14.01 16.28
N ILE A 218 -14.09 -13.36 15.29
CA ILE A 218 -13.42 -12.64 14.24
C ILE A 218 -13.09 -11.22 14.73
N ILE A 219 -11.81 -10.89 14.73
CA ILE A 219 -11.27 -9.54 14.97
C ILE A 219 -10.92 -8.94 13.63
N GLN A 220 -11.73 -7.99 13.19
CA GLN A 220 -11.53 -7.33 11.90
C GLN A 220 -10.47 -6.23 12.02
N ALA A 221 -9.43 -6.30 11.21
CA ALA A 221 -8.38 -5.30 11.07
C ALA A 221 -8.69 -4.36 9.89
N GLU A 222 -8.14 -3.14 9.90
CA GLU A 222 -8.36 -2.18 8.81
C GLU A 222 -7.83 -2.68 7.46
N ASN A 223 -6.67 -3.35 7.47
CA ASN A 223 -6.00 -3.88 6.30
C ASN A 223 -5.18 -5.13 6.65
N ILE A 224 -4.57 -5.77 5.65
CA ILE A 224 -3.82 -7.02 5.85
C ILE A 224 -2.53 -6.82 6.66
N GLY A 225 -1.93 -5.64 6.63
CA GLY A 225 -0.77 -5.31 7.47
C GLY A 225 -1.15 -5.30 8.95
N GLN A 226 -2.27 -4.68 9.31
CA GLN A 226 -2.76 -4.67 10.69
C GLN A 226 -3.23 -6.06 11.13
N ALA A 227 -3.86 -6.85 10.25
CA ALA A 227 -4.22 -8.24 10.55
C ALA A 227 -2.96 -9.06 10.90
N PHE A 228 -1.90 -8.93 10.11
CA PHE A 228 -0.62 -9.55 10.40
C PHE A 228 -0.06 -9.11 11.75
N GLN A 229 -0.05 -7.81 12.06
CA GLN A 229 0.43 -7.28 13.33
C GLN A 229 -0.33 -7.86 14.53
N TYR A 230 -1.66 -8.00 14.46
CA TYR A 230 -2.45 -8.60 15.55
C TYR A 230 -2.06 -10.06 15.80
N ALA A 231 -1.85 -10.85 14.75
CA ALA A 231 -1.42 -12.23 14.88
C ALA A 231 0.04 -12.34 15.35
N HIS A 232 0.93 -11.49 14.83
CA HIS A 232 2.37 -11.50 15.15
C HIS A 232 2.65 -11.06 16.59
N ALA A 233 1.88 -10.11 17.10
CA ALA A 233 1.96 -9.65 18.49
C ALA A 233 1.28 -10.62 19.47
N GLY A 234 0.64 -11.71 18.99
CA GLY A 234 -0.11 -12.63 19.85
C GLY A 234 -1.39 -12.05 20.45
N SER A 235 -1.90 -10.93 19.89
CA SER A 235 -3.18 -10.32 20.32
C SER A 235 -4.39 -11.16 19.93
N VAL A 236 -4.23 -12.05 18.97
CA VAL A 236 -5.16 -13.08 18.53
C VAL A 236 -4.41 -14.41 18.37
N ASP A 237 -5.13 -15.52 18.35
CA ASP A 237 -4.50 -16.85 18.21
C ASP A 237 -4.03 -17.11 16.78
N TYR A 238 -4.84 -16.69 15.79
CA TYR A 238 -4.57 -16.91 14.36
C TYR A 238 -4.89 -15.67 13.54
N GLY A 239 -4.15 -15.45 12.45
CA GLY A 239 -4.45 -14.41 11.46
C GLY A 239 -4.49 -14.98 10.06
N PHE A 240 -5.50 -14.57 9.27
CA PHE A 240 -5.45 -14.70 7.82
C PHE A 240 -4.60 -13.55 7.30
N VAL A 241 -3.46 -13.88 6.73
CA VAL A 241 -2.39 -12.94 6.36
C VAL A 241 -1.93 -13.18 4.92
N ALA A 242 -1.24 -12.21 4.32
CA ALA A 242 -0.56 -12.44 3.05
C ALA A 242 0.65 -13.36 3.26
N HIS A 243 0.84 -14.33 2.36
CA HIS A 243 2.00 -15.23 2.44
C HIS A 243 3.32 -14.47 2.37
N SER A 244 3.36 -13.35 1.66
CA SER A 244 4.53 -12.47 1.62
C SER A 244 4.96 -11.96 3.00
N GLN A 245 4.03 -11.72 3.91
CA GLN A 245 4.33 -11.24 5.26
C GLN A 245 5.01 -12.32 6.10
N VAL A 246 4.57 -13.58 6.00
CA VAL A 246 5.23 -14.69 6.71
C VAL A 246 6.60 -15.03 6.10
N THR A 247 6.75 -14.81 4.78
CA THR A 247 8.03 -14.93 4.08
C THR A 247 9.01 -13.85 4.55
N ALA A 248 8.56 -12.60 4.65
CA ALA A 248 9.39 -11.46 5.05
C ALA A 248 10.00 -11.64 6.45
N ILE A 249 9.23 -12.16 7.41
CA ILE A 249 9.71 -12.44 8.77
C ILE A 249 10.48 -13.78 8.88
N LYS A 250 10.61 -14.52 7.78
CA LYS A 250 11.22 -15.87 7.77
C LYS A 250 10.56 -16.82 8.78
N ALA A 251 9.22 -16.79 8.82
CA ALA A 251 8.45 -17.65 9.71
C ALA A 251 8.79 -19.11 9.49
N THR A 252 8.83 -19.90 10.59
CA THR A 252 9.08 -21.34 10.49
C THR A 252 7.83 -22.08 9.98
N PRO A 253 7.97 -23.26 9.36
CA PRO A 253 6.85 -24.08 8.89
C PRO A 253 5.82 -24.43 9.96
N GLU A 254 6.17 -24.32 11.23
CA GLU A 254 5.29 -24.52 12.38
C GLU A 254 4.34 -23.34 12.61
N GLN A 255 4.66 -22.16 12.09
CA GLN A 255 3.95 -20.91 12.38
C GLN A 255 2.91 -20.52 11.33
N PHE A 256 2.87 -21.20 10.19
CA PHE A 256 1.89 -20.87 9.15
C PHE A 256 1.41 -22.10 8.38
N TYR A 257 0.25 -21.92 7.77
CA TYR A 257 -0.33 -22.86 6.80
C TYR A 257 -0.76 -22.06 5.56
N ILE A 258 -0.17 -22.39 4.40
CA ILE A 258 -0.56 -21.79 3.14
C ILE A 258 -1.88 -22.43 2.71
N LEU A 259 -2.91 -21.63 2.51
CA LEU A 259 -4.20 -22.12 2.03
C LEU A 259 -4.07 -22.52 0.55
N PRO A 260 -4.68 -23.66 0.14
CA PRO A 260 -4.71 -24.04 -1.26
C PRO A 260 -5.31 -22.92 -2.13
N PRO A 261 -4.66 -22.51 -3.23
CA PRO A 261 -5.13 -21.38 -4.05
C PRO A 261 -6.56 -21.55 -4.59
N GLU A 262 -7.02 -22.79 -4.77
CA GLU A 262 -8.37 -23.13 -5.21
C GLU A 262 -9.44 -23.00 -4.11
N SER A 263 -9.05 -22.82 -2.85
CA SER A 263 -9.97 -22.75 -1.71
C SER A 263 -10.56 -21.35 -1.46
N TYR A 264 -10.11 -20.34 -2.20
CA TYR A 264 -10.58 -18.96 -2.13
C TYR A 264 -10.46 -18.30 -3.52
N PRO A 265 -11.17 -17.18 -3.78
CA PRO A 265 -11.01 -16.41 -5.02
C PRO A 265 -9.57 -15.97 -5.23
N ALA A 266 -9.04 -16.15 -6.45
CA ALA A 266 -7.66 -15.76 -6.78
C ALA A 266 -7.41 -14.26 -6.48
N ILE A 267 -6.32 -13.97 -5.79
CA ILE A 267 -5.94 -12.60 -5.42
C ILE A 267 -5.05 -12.01 -6.51
N LEU A 268 -5.62 -11.82 -7.72
CA LEU A 268 -4.95 -11.12 -8.81
C LEU A 268 -4.86 -9.64 -8.47
N GLN A 269 -3.66 -9.06 -8.57
CA GLN A 269 -3.37 -7.71 -8.15
C GLN A 269 -3.05 -6.83 -9.36
N ASP A 270 -3.87 -5.79 -9.55
CA ASP A 270 -3.71 -4.86 -10.65
C ASP A 270 -3.15 -3.52 -10.19
N GLY A 271 -2.30 -2.97 -11.04
CA GLY A 271 -1.82 -1.60 -10.94
C GLY A 271 -2.45 -0.70 -12.00
N MET A 272 -2.34 0.61 -11.78
CA MET A 272 -2.74 1.63 -12.75
C MET A 272 -1.83 2.85 -12.61
N VAL A 273 -1.35 3.38 -13.73
CA VAL A 273 -0.69 4.70 -13.79
C VAL A 273 -1.77 5.76 -13.86
N ILE A 274 -1.73 6.74 -12.95
CA ILE A 274 -2.77 7.77 -12.79
C ILE A 274 -2.37 9.05 -13.51
N THR A 275 -1.08 9.40 -13.56
CA THR A 275 -0.55 10.62 -14.16
C THR A 275 0.25 10.33 -15.42
N ASP A 276 0.64 11.39 -16.16
CA ASP A 276 1.49 11.25 -17.36
C ASP A 276 2.98 11.34 -17.04
N VAL A 277 3.37 11.26 -15.77
CA VAL A 277 4.76 11.27 -15.30
C VAL A 277 5.51 10.08 -15.91
N ALA A 278 6.57 10.34 -16.65
CA ALA A 278 7.35 9.32 -17.35
C ALA A 278 7.93 8.27 -16.39
N THR A 279 8.41 8.71 -15.22
CA THR A 279 8.94 7.84 -14.16
C THR A 279 7.87 6.88 -13.63
N ALA A 280 6.60 7.33 -13.49
CA ALA A 280 5.50 6.46 -13.05
C ALA A 280 5.24 5.32 -14.04
N LYS A 281 5.33 5.62 -15.31
CA LYS A 281 5.16 4.65 -16.41
C LYS A 281 6.30 3.63 -16.45
N ASP A 282 7.55 4.13 -16.39
CA ASP A 282 8.74 3.26 -16.38
C ASP A 282 8.76 2.36 -15.14
N PHE A 283 8.37 2.88 -13.96
CA PHE A 283 8.23 2.07 -12.75
C PHE A 283 7.16 0.98 -12.89
N ALA A 284 6.00 1.31 -13.48
CA ALA A 284 4.93 0.33 -13.75
C ALA A 284 5.39 -0.76 -14.75
N ASP A 285 6.22 -0.40 -15.72
CA ASP A 285 6.81 -1.36 -16.65
C ASP A 285 7.88 -2.23 -15.95
N TYR A 286 8.67 -1.64 -15.06
CA TYR A 286 9.63 -2.38 -14.24
C TYR A 286 8.97 -3.43 -13.35
N LEU A 287 7.82 -3.14 -12.72
CA LEU A 287 7.08 -4.12 -11.92
C LEU A 287 6.75 -5.39 -12.72
N ARG A 288 6.53 -5.27 -14.03
CA ARG A 288 6.18 -6.38 -14.94
C ARG A 288 7.39 -7.00 -15.64
N SER A 289 8.56 -6.38 -15.52
CA SER A 289 9.79 -6.91 -16.09
C SER A 289 10.25 -8.19 -15.38
N PRO A 290 11.11 -9.02 -15.98
CA PRO A 290 11.69 -10.18 -15.32
C PRO A 290 12.38 -9.82 -14.00
N GLU A 291 13.06 -8.67 -13.93
CA GLU A 291 13.76 -8.17 -12.75
C GLU A 291 12.76 -7.86 -11.62
N GLY A 292 11.70 -7.09 -11.91
CA GLY A 292 10.64 -6.78 -10.95
C GLY A 292 9.88 -8.03 -10.48
N GLN A 293 9.59 -8.96 -11.40
CA GLN A 293 8.90 -10.22 -11.08
C GLN A 293 9.73 -11.15 -10.20
N ALA A 294 11.06 -11.07 -10.26
CA ALA A 294 11.94 -11.85 -9.39
C ALA A 294 11.76 -11.49 -7.90
N TYR A 295 11.52 -10.22 -7.58
CA TYR A 295 11.23 -9.78 -6.21
C TYR A 295 9.91 -10.36 -5.71
N PHE A 296 8.85 -10.31 -6.52
CA PHE A 296 7.55 -10.89 -6.15
C PHE A 296 7.66 -12.39 -5.90
N SER A 297 8.32 -13.12 -6.79
CA SER A 297 8.53 -14.57 -6.64
C SER A 297 9.29 -14.91 -5.35
N LYS A 298 10.38 -14.18 -5.06
CA LYS A 298 11.18 -14.34 -3.83
C LYS A 298 10.36 -14.03 -2.57
N ALA A 299 9.44 -13.07 -2.64
CA ALA A 299 8.56 -12.69 -1.55
C ALA A 299 7.34 -13.62 -1.38
N GLY A 300 7.20 -14.67 -2.18
CA GLY A 300 6.12 -15.66 -2.03
C GLY A 300 4.82 -15.30 -2.75
N TYR A 301 4.88 -14.43 -3.75
CA TYR A 301 3.77 -14.23 -4.69
C TYR A 301 3.80 -15.25 -5.81
N LEU A 302 2.66 -15.48 -6.43
CA LEU A 302 2.54 -16.33 -7.60
C LEU A 302 2.77 -15.54 -8.88
N ALA A 303 3.35 -16.18 -9.88
CA ALA A 303 3.50 -15.60 -11.20
C ALA A 303 2.13 -15.38 -11.86
N VAL A 304 1.99 -14.28 -12.57
CA VAL A 304 0.84 -14.02 -13.45
C VAL A 304 1.07 -14.81 -14.75
N LYS A 305 0.06 -15.60 -15.13
CA LYS A 305 0.08 -16.38 -16.36
C LYS A 305 -0.42 -15.56 -17.55
#